data_ab325fde7c029811297797fbe7459217
#
_entry.id   ab325fde7c029811297797fbe7459217
#
_cell.length_a   1.000
_cell.length_b   1.000
_cell.length_c   1.000
_cell.angle_alpha   90.00
_cell.angle_beta   90.00
_cell.angle_gamma   90.00
#
_symmetry.space_group_name_H-M   'P 1'
#
loop_
_entity.id
_entity.type
_entity.pdbx_description
1 polymer ?
#
loop_
_entity_poly.entity_id
_entity_poly.type
_entity_poly.pdbx_seq_one_letter_code
_entity_poly.pdbx_strand_id
1 'polypeptide(L)'
;MRYPISQLRQCFITLLMASTCLVSYGANDKPRPNIVVLVADDWGYTDVGAYGSEIATPNLDELAKQGSKFTNFHVAAVCSPTRAMLLTGVDNHRNGVGNMPETMPPEHEGKPGYAGTLNDNAVTLATVLKDNGYHTYIAGKWHLGKSPDKLPEQRGFERSFIQADSGSDNWENRTYMMLYDKAYWFERGQEADLPKDYYSSKFFIDKAIEYIASNTRDKKPFFAYIGFQANHIPLQAPPEFVQKYRGQYDQGWLALRTSRRDRAAALGLLPKGAEMVALNSSLDWGKLSVGQRRQQARHMEVYAGMAEAMDFQVGRLVAHLKAIGQYNNTIFVFLSDNGSDPADPLNIPVASTWVRMKYDTDADPLGGKGTFSANGPSWASATTSPLNGYKYFAGEGGLRVPLIISGVPGMPSSRTIRALTHVNDIVPTLLDAVGIKPHNGTYRGNPVEPLSGRSMLPLLQSKADYAHAPDEAIGYELAGSAALFKGNLKLVKNIAPLGDGKWRLYDLATDPGEVHDLSSSQPEHFTAMLADYAEYVRANGVLPIPEGFDLQKTAMRYAVWHFLVPKLKAALPWGFLGLAILFGGVILARRRRTRSA
;
A
#
# COMPACT_ATOMS: atom_id res chain seq x y z
N MET A 1 -86.39 9.28 -31.22
CA MET A 1 -85.00 9.53 -31.51
C MET A 1 -84.17 8.50 -30.71
N ARG A 2 -83.60 7.52 -31.38
CA ARG A 2 -82.76 6.46 -30.75
C ARG A 2 -81.34 6.80 -31.00
N TYR A 3 -80.58 7.02 -29.93
CA TYR A 3 -79.12 7.12 -30.01
C TYR A 3 -78.47 5.72 -29.93
N PRO A 4 -77.47 5.40 -30.71
CA PRO A 4 -76.88 4.06 -30.74
C PRO A 4 -75.90 3.84 -29.58
N ILE A 5 -76.04 2.67 -28.95
CA ILE A 5 -75.30 2.17 -27.77
C ILE A 5 -73.80 1.83 -28.06
N SER A 6 -73.27 2.13 -29.23
CA SER A 6 -71.91 1.71 -29.66
C SER A 6 -70.76 2.60 -29.20
N GLN A 7 -70.96 3.83 -28.74
CA GLN A 7 -69.93 4.74 -28.33
C GLN A 7 -69.54 4.68 -26.83
N LEU A 8 -70.39 4.08 -25.99
CA LEU A 8 -70.10 3.92 -24.57
C LEU A 8 -69.15 2.74 -24.26
N ARG A 9 -68.97 1.79 -25.17
CA ARG A 9 -68.06 0.65 -24.99
C ARG A 9 -66.55 0.99 -25.29
N GLN A 10 -66.26 1.97 -26.12
CA GLN A 10 -64.89 2.36 -26.45
C GLN A 10 -64.25 3.24 -25.38
N CYS A 11 -65.01 4.06 -24.65
CA CYS A 11 -64.46 4.86 -23.55
C CYS A 11 -64.10 4.05 -22.30
N PHE A 12 -64.72 2.90 -22.05
CA PHE A 12 -64.40 2.06 -20.88
C PHE A 12 -63.19 1.16 -21.10
N ILE A 13 -62.90 0.77 -22.35
CA ILE A 13 -61.73 -0.05 -22.67
C ILE A 13 -60.44 0.79 -22.68
N THR A 14 -60.46 2.08 -23.01
CA THR A 14 -59.33 2.98 -23.02
C THR A 14 -58.94 3.44 -21.59
N LEU A 15 -59.89 3.46 -20.64
CA LEU A 15 -59.61 3.80 -19.24
C LEU A 15 -59.04 2.61 -18.43
N LEU A 16 -59.28 1.36 -18.86
CA LEU A 16 -58.73 0.16 -18.20
C LEU A 16 -57.31 -0.18 -18.66
N MET A 17 -56.84 0.32 -19.81
CA MET A 17 -55.46 0.14 -20.27
C MET A 17 -54.48 1.21 -19.78
N ALA A 18 -54.95 2.32 -19.21
CA ALA A 18 -54.13 3.36 -18.62
C ALA A 18 -53.81 3.11 -17.13
N SER A 19 -54.43 2.12 -16.48
CA SER A 19 -54.22 1.79 -15.05
C SER A 19 -53.26 0.64 -14.81
N THR A 20 -52.62 0.05 -15.82
CA THR A 20 -51.70 -1.09 -15.65
C THR A 20 -50.24 -0.76 -15.85
N CYS A 21 -49.84 0.51 -15.95
CA CYS A 21 -48.44 0.93 -16.02
C CYS A 21 -47.93 1.62 -14.74
N LEU A 22 -48.58 1.43 -13.60
CA LEU A 22 -48.08 1.88 -12.29
C LEU A 22 -47.96 0.68 -11.35
N VAL A 23 -47.19 -0.32 -11.78
CA VAL A 23 -46.78 -1.39 -10.87
C VAL A 23 -45.27 -1.50 -10.93
N SER A 24 -44.73 -1.23 -9.78
CA SER A 24 -43.45 -1.76 -9.29
C SER A 24 -42.17 -1.05 -9.73
N TYR A 25 -41.92 0.08 -9.12
CA TYR A 25 -40.55 0.40 -8.65
C TYR A 25 -40.61 0.60 -7.14
N GLY A 26 -40.97 -0.47 -6.47
CA GLY A 26 -40.77 -0.65 -5.04
C GLY A 26 -39.65 -1.67 -4.84
N ALA A 27 -38.52 -1.53 -5.55
CA ALA A 27 -37.28 -2.11 -5.10
C ALA A 27 -36.93 -1.39 -3.80
N ASN A 28 -36.62 -2.14 -2.76
CA ASN A 28 -36.04 -1.67 -1.51
C ASN A 28 -34.69 -0.96 -1.86
N ASP A 29 -34.73 0.28 -2.32
CA ASP A 29 -33.58 1.10 -2.60
C ASP A 29 -32.96 1.53 -1.27
N LYS A 30 -32.37 0.56 -0.56
CA LYS A 30 -31.37 0.92 0.45
C LYS A 30 -30.26 1.68 -0.30
N PRO A 31 -29.89 2.87 0.18
CA PRO A 31 -28.83 3.63 -0.47
C PRO A 31 -27.57 2.77 -0.55
N ARG A 32 -26.90 2.79 -1.71
CA ARG A 32 -25.64 2.08 -1.89
C ARG A 32 -24.67 2.46 -0.77
N PRO A 33 -23.91 1.50 -0.20
CA PRO A 33 -22.96 1.80 0.86
C PRO A 33 -21.87 2.77 0.42
N ASN A 34 -21.41 3.60 1.33
CA ASN A 34 -20.15 4.31 1.20
C ASN A 34 -18.99 3.31 1.29
N ILE A 35 -17.83 3.67 0.77
CA ILE A 35 -16.62 2.85 0.81
C ILE A 35 -15.48 3.69 1.36
N VAL A 36 -14.80 3.19 2.39
CA VAL A 36 -13.58 3.75 2.96
C VAL A 36 -12.48 2.72 2.87
N VAL A 37 -11.40 3.03 2.14
CA VAL A 37 -10.20 2.20 2.05
C VAL A 37 -9.07 2.91 2.81
N LEU A 38 -8.56 2.27 3.84
CA LEU A 38 -7.49 2.72 4.71
C LEU A 38 -6.24 1.90 4.41
N VAL A 39 -5.20 2.52 3.89
CA VAL A 39 -3.96 1.82 3.52
C VAL A 39 -2.84 2.31 4.42
N ALA A 40 -2.35 1.42 5.30
CA ALA A 40 -1.11 1.63 6.02
C ALA A 40 0.09 1.42 5.09
N ASP A 41 1.20 2.03 5.39
CA ASP A 41 2.46 1.96 4.65
C ASP A 41 3.50 1.21 5.49
N ASP A 42 3.99 0.08 4.98
CA ASP A 42 5.04 -0.72 5.62
C ASP A 42 4.66 -1.37 6.98
N TRP A 43 3.40 -1.77 7.18
CA TRP A 43 3.03 -2.52 8.39
C TRP A 43 3.26 -4.02 8.21
N GLY A 44 3.90 -4.64 9.20
CA GLY A 44 4.04 -6.09 9.26
C GLY A 44 2.71 -6.78 9.62
N TYR A 45 2.66 -8.09 9.39
CA TYR A 45 1.48 -8.93 9.61
C TYR A 45 0.91 -8.81 11.02
N THR A 46 1.76 -8.65 12.04
CA THR A 46 1.35 -8.59 13.45
C THR A 46 1.38 -7.17 14.03
N ASP A 47 1.20 -6.12 13.24
CA ASP A 47 1.21 -4.74 13.75
C ASP A 47 -0.16 -4.23 14.23
N VAL A 48 -1.24 -4.97 13.98
CA VAL A 48 -2.58 -4.65 14.48
C VAL A 48 -2.88 -5.46 15.74
N GLY A 49 -3.52 -4.89 16.76
CA GLY A 49 -3.90 -5.60 17.99
C GLY A 49 -4.72 -6.85 17.72
N ALA A 50 -5.69 -6.80 16.80
CA ALA A 50 -6.46 -7.94 16.34
C ALA A 50 -5.62 -9.05 15.68
N TYR A 51 -4.35 -8.80 15.35
CA TYR A 51 -3.37 -9.76 14.81
C TYR A 51 -2.27 -10.12 15.82
N GLY A 52 -2.36 -9.66 17.07
CA GLY A 52 -1.45 -10.03 18.15
C GLY A 52 -0.38 -8.99 18.47
N SER A 53 -0.52 -7.75 17.99
CA SER A 53 0.35 -6.65 18.36
C SER A 53 0.23 -6.28 19.85
N GLU A 54 1.31 -5.73 20.41
CA GLU A 54 1.29 -4.98 21.67
C GLU A 54 0.92 -3.51 21.44
N ILE A 55 0.96 -3.06 20.19
CA ILE A 55 0.60 -1.69 19.81
C ILE A 55 -0.92 -1.53 19.96
N ALA A 56 -1.33 -0.45 20.60
CA ALA A 56 -2.73 -0.15 20.80
C ALA A 56 -3.38 0.34 19.47
N THR A 57 -4.27 -0.48 18.92
CA THR A 57 -5.05 -0.15 17.71
C THR A 57 -6.55 -0.37 17.92
N PRO A 58 -7.17 0.25 18.96
CA PRO A 58 -8.53 -0.06 19.36
C PRO A 58 -9.58 0.21 18.28
N ASN A 59 -9.35 1.16 17.37
CA ASN A 59 -10.29 1.48 16.31
C ASN A 59 -10.26 0.44 15.18
N LEU A 60 -9.07 -0.02 14.77
CA LEU A 60 -8.91 -1.12 13.83
C LEU A 60 -9.37 -2.46 14.42
N ASP A 61 -9.11 -2.68 15.72
CA ASP A 61 -9.57 -3.87 16.44
C ASP A 61 -11.10 -3.94 16.49
N GLU A 62 -11.77 -2.79 16.69
CA GLU A 62 -13.24 -2.73 16.64
C GLU A 62 -13.78 -2.98 15.22
N LEU A 63 -13.14 -2.45 14.17
CA LEU A 63 -13.49 -2.80 12.78
C LEU A 63 -13.33 -4.31 12.52
N ALA A 64 -12.25 -4.93 13.01
CA ALA A 64 -12.04 -6.37 12.90
C ALA A 64 -13.09 -7.19 13.65
N LYS A 65 -13.51 -6.73 14.83
CA LYS A 65 -14.57 -7.35 15.63
C LYS A 65 -15.95 -7.24 14.98
N GLN A 66 -16.26 -6.12 14.33
CA GLN A 66 -17.51 -5.92 13.59
C GLN A 66 -17.50 -6.57 12.21
N GLY A 67 -16.34 -6.94 11.70
CA GLY A 67 -16.14 -7.45 10.37
C GLY A 67 -15.45 -8.81 10.30
N SER A 68 -14.58 -8.93 9.32
CA SER A 68 -13.73 -10.09 9.08
C SER A 68 -12.27 -9.68 9.03
N LYS A 69 -11.40 -10.50 9.64
CA LYS A 69 -9.94 -10.45 9.49
C LYS A 69 -9.46 -11.62 8.67
N PHE A 70 -8.47 -11.39 7.81
CA PHE A 70 -7.95 -12.39 6.88
C PHE A 70 -6.56 -12.83 7.33
N THR A 71 -6.33 -14.13 7.40
CA THR A 71 -5.04 -14.68 7.82
C THR A 71 -4.13 -15.05 6.65
N ASN A 72 -4.65 -15.04 5.43
CA ASN A 72 -3.96 -15.50 4.23
C ASN A 72 -4.21 -14.54 3.05
N PHE A 73 -3.99 -13.24 3.31
CA PHE A 73 -4.12 -12.17 2.32
C PHE A 73 -2.76 -11.69 1.88
N HIS A 74 -2.55 -11.61 0.56
CA HIS A 74 -1.27 -11.28 -0.05
C HIS A 74 -1.34 -10.02 -0.91
N VAL A 75 -0.23 -9.30 -0.94
CA VAL A 75 0.01 -8.08 -1.71
C VAL A 75 1.34 -8.18 -2.45
N ALA A 76 1.80 -7.15 -3.14
CA ALA A 76 3.20 -7.09 -3.60
C ALA A 76 4.14 -6.74 -2.44
N ALA A 77 5.41 -7.13 -2.56
CA ALA A 77 6.43 -6.85 -1.54
C ALA A 77 6.90 -5.38 -1.52
N VAL A 78 6.27 -4.49 -2.28
CA VAL A 78 6.56 -3.04 -2.32
C VAL A 78 5.30 -2.22 -2.66
N CYS A 79 5.33 -0.92 -2.29
CA CYS A 79 4.18 -0.03 -2.26
C CYS A 79 3.46 0.16 -3.61
N SER A 80 4.14 0.68 -4.65
CA SER A 80 3.44 1.11 -5.87
C SER A 80 2.77 -0.02 -6.66
N PRO A 81 3.35 -1.23 -6.82
CA PRO A 81 2.65 -2.37 -7.41
C PRO A 81 1.38 -2.75 -6.63
N THR A 82 1.46 -2.81 -5.30
CA THR A 82 0.26 -3.09 -4.47
C THR A 82 -0.81 -2.02 -4.66
N ARG A 83 -0.44 -0.74 -4.60
CA ARG A 83 -1.40 0.38 -4.76
C ARG A 83 -2.03 0.39 -6.15
N ALA A 84 -1.27 0.05 -7.18
CA ALA A 84 -1.77 -0.11 -8.55
C ALA A 84 -2.80 -1.26 -8.63
N MET A 85 -2.47 -2.43 -8.11
CA MET A 85 -3.37 -3.59 -8.06
C MET A 85 -4.62 -3.32 -7.21
N LEU A 86 -4.48 -2.67 -6.05
CA LEU A 86 -5.57 -2.31 -5.15
C LEU A 86 -6.59 -1.38 -5.82
N LEU A 87 -6.12 -0.44 -6.63
CA LEU A 87 -6.99 0.54 -7.30
C LEU A 87 -7.56 0.04 -8.61
N THR A 88 -6.95 -0.95 -9.27
CA THR A 88 -7.37 -1.42 -10.59
C THR A 88 -7.95 -2.83 -10.59
N GLY A 89 -7.59 -3.68 -9.62
CA GLY A 89 -7.90 -5.12 -9.64
C GLY A 89 -7.16 -5.89 -10.74
N VAL A 90 -6.12 -5.29 -11.33
CA VAL A 90 -5.33 -5.83 -12.45
C VAL A 90 -3.91 -6.13 -11.98
N ASP A 91 -3.33 -7.24 -12.43
CA ASP A 91 -1.95 -7.63 -12.14
C ASP A 91 -0.96 -6.48 -12.43
N ASN A 92 0.07 -6.35 -11.59
CA ASN A 92 1.04 -5.25 -11.67
C ASN A 92 1.78 -5.18 -13.01
N HIS A 93 2.08 -6.32 -13.66
CA HIS A 93 2.72 -6.36 -14.98
C HIS A 93 1.80 -5.98 -16.13
N ARG A 94 0.48 -5.94 -15.89
CA ARG A 94 -0.51 -5.55 -16.90
C ARG A 94 -1.01 -4.13 -16.69
N ASN A 95 -1.01 -3.64 -15.42
CA ASN A 95 -1.46 -2.29 -15.12
C ASN A 95 -0.38 -1.20 -15.30
N GLY A 96 0.87 -1.58 -15.65
CA GLY A 96 1.99 -0.67 -15.93
C GLY A 96 2.99 -0.51 -14.79
N VAL A 97 2.74 -1.10 -13.62
CA VAL A 97 3.57 -0.94 -12.42
C VAL A 97 4.19 -2.29 -12.04
N GLY A 98 4.79 -2.98 -13.02
CA GLY A 98 5.50 -4.24 -12.80
C GLY A 98 6.67 -4.12 -11.82
N ASN A 99 7.21 -2.91 -11.64
CA ASN A 99 8.20 -2.60 -10.62
C ASN A 99 8.11 -1.12 -10.21
N MET A 100 8.72 -0.76 -9.08
CA MET A 100 8.95 0.66 -8.74
C MET A 100 9.99 1.27 -9.68
N PRO A 101 9.85 2.54 -10.09
CA PRO A 101 10.83 3.20 -10.95
C PRO A 101 12.27 3.13 -10.39
N GLU A 102 12.42 3.26 -9.06
CA GLU A 102 13.71 3.30 -8.39
C GLU A 102 14.45 1.95 -8.40
N THR A 103 13.74 0.85 -8.57
CA THR A 103 14.29 -0.51 -8.54
C THR A 103 14.16 -1.27 -9.86
N MET A 104 13.63 -0.58 -10.88
CA MET A 104 13.41 -1.16 -12.22
C MET A 104 14.73 -1.33 -12.97
N PRO A 105 15.00 -2.52 -13.54
CA PRO A 105 16.11 -2.68 -14.48
C PRO A 105 15.98 -1.67 -15.63
N PRO A 106 17.07 -1.00 -16.05
CA PRO A 106 17.02 -0.07 -17.17
C PRO A 106 16.49 -0.67 -18.46
N GLU A 107 16.72 -1.96 -18.69
CA GLU A 107 16.25 -2.71 -19.83
C GLU A 107 14.74 -2.89 -19.87
N HIS A 108 14.07 -2.73 -18.72
CA HIS A 108 12.61 -2.81 -18.57
C HIS A 108 11.93 -1.45 -18.72
N GLU A 109 12.66 -0.33 -18.53
CA GLU A 109 12.08 1.01 -18.57
C GLU A 109 11.28 1.26 -19.86
N GLY A 110 10.02 1.67 -19.72
CA GLY A 110 9.13 1.98 -20.85
C GLY A 110 8.63 0.77 -21.64
N LYS A 111 8.95 -0.46 -21.22
CA LYS A 111 8.35 -1.66 -21.81
C LYS A 111 6.90 -1.81 -21.35
N PRO A 112 6.06 -2.53 -22.12
CA PRO A 112 4.72 -2.88 -21.64
C PRO A 112 4.76 -3.50 -20.25
N GLY A 113 3.89 -3.06 -19.35
CA GLY A 113 3.88 -3.49 -17.96
C GLY A 113 4.90 -2.80 -17.04
N TYR A 114 5.86 -2.06 -17.57
CA TYR A 114 6.97 -1.45 -16.81
C TYR A 114 7.08 0.07 -17.04
N ALA A 115 5.94 0.75 -17.14
CA ALA A 115 5.90 2.21 -17.23
C ALA A 115 6.27 2.89 -15.92
N GLY A 116 6.21 2.18 -14.77
CA GLY A 116 6.37 2.73 -13.42
C GLY A 116 5.20 3.64 -12.97
N THR A 117 4.16 3.74 -13.80
CA THR A 117 2.91 4.46 -13.55
C THR A 117 1.75 3.66 -14.13
N LEU A 118 0.51 3.97 -13.73
CA LEU A 118 -0.66 3.28 -14.28
C LEU A 118 -0.77 3.49 -15.79
N ASN A 119 -0.93 2.40 -16.53
CA ASN A 119 -1.29 2.41 -17.95
C ASN A 119 -2.66 3.05 -18.17
N ASP A 120 -2.88 3.64 -19.34
CA ASP A 120 -4.14 4.33 -19.63
C ASP A 120 -5.32 3.36 -19.83
N ASN A 121 -5.04 2.10 -20.18
CA ASN A 121 -6.02 1.01 -20.28
C ASN A 121 -6.29 0.28 -18.95
N ALA A 122 -5.67 0.69 -17.83
CA ALA A 122 -5.98 0.21 -16.50
C ALA A 122 -7.02 1.12 -15.83
N VAL A 123 -8.26 0.65 -15.76
CA VAL A 123 -9.39 1.42 -15.17
C VAL A 123 -9.35 1.31 -13.65
N THR A 124 -9.42 2.44 -12.96
CA THR A 124 -9.43 2.44 -11.48
C THR A 124 -10.84 2.25 -10.92
N LEU A 125 -10.92 1.70 -9.71
CA LEU A 125 -12.15 1.64 -8.90
C LEU A 125 -12.81 3.02 -8.77
N ALA A 126 -12.00 4.08 -8.57
CA ALA A 126 -12.52 5.45 -8.48
C ALA A 126 -13.25 5.87 -9.76
N THR A 127 -12.70 5.56 -10.95
CA THR A 127 -13.35 5.85 -12.22
C THR A 127 -14.70 5.12 -12.34
N VAL A 128 -14.71 3.82 -12.02
CA VAL A 128 -15.94 3.01 -12.10
C VAL A 128 -17.00 3.52 -11.12
N LEU A 129 -16.62 3.80 -9.88
CA LEU A 129 -17.54 4.31 -8.85
C LEU A 129 -18.07 5.70 -9.20
N LYS A 130 -17.24 6.60 -9.70
CA LYS A 130 -17.65 7.94 -10.15
C LYS A 130 -18.71 7.86 -11.25
N ASP A 131 -18.49 7.02 -12.25
CA ASP A 131 -19.47 6.79 -13.34
C ASP A 131 -20.79 6.19 -12.86
N ASN A 132 -20.76 5.54 -11.70
CA ASN A 132 -21.94 4.97 -11.06
C ASN A 132 -22.53 5.86 -9.95
N GLY A 133 -22.20 7.14 -9.94
CA GLY A 133 -22.81 8.17 -9.10
C GLY A 133 -22.22 8.31 -7.70
N TYR A 134 -21.02 7.79 -7.44
CA TYR A 134 -20.27 8.04 -6.22
C TYR A 134 -19.51 9.37 -6.29
N HIS A 135 -19.37 10.04 -5.16
CA HIS A 135 -18.28 10.99 -4.95
C HIS A 135 -16.99 10.22 -4.66
N THR A 136 -15.87 10.71 -5.15
CA THR A 136 -14.59 9.99 -5.08
C THR A 136 -13.49 10.87 -4.53
N TYR A 137 -12.85 10.44 -3.43
CA TYR A 137 -11.88 11.22 -2.68
C TYR A 137 -10.61 10.43 -2.42
N ILE A 138 -9.46 11.12 -2.47
CA ILE A 138 -8.18 10.57 -2.04
C ILE A 138 -7.45 11.57 -1.15
N ALA A 139 -6.89 11.08 -0.04
CA ALA A 139 -5.98 11.82 0.83
C ALA A 139 -4.76 10.96 1.17
N GLY A 140 -3.54 11.53 1.01
CA GLY A 140 -2.30 10.89 1.40
C GLY A 140 -1.48 10.32 0.24
N LYS A 141 -0.74 9.23 0.48
CA LYS A 141 0.21 8.67 -0.47
C LYS A 141 -0.47 8.11 -1.72
N TRP A 142 -0.02 8.59 -2.90
CA TRP A 142 -0.44 8.13 -4.22
C TRP A 142 0.51 7.10 -4.81
N HIS A 143 1.75 7.47 -5.07
CA HIS A 143 2.86 6.66 -5.56
C HIS A 143 2.58 5.93 -6.90
N LEU A 144 1.78 6.53 -7.79
CA LEU A 144 1.42 5.97 -9.11
C LEU A 144 1.67 6.95 -10.27
N GLY A 145 2.56 7.91 -10.06
CA GLY A 145 2.96 8.94 -11.00
C GLY A 145 2.71 10.35 -10.52
N LYS A 146 3.52 11.31 -11.00
CA LYS A 146 3.50 12.71 -10.57
C LYS A 146 3.38 13.73 -11.70
N SER A 147 3.40 13.26 -12.97
CA SER A 147 3.09 14.13 -14.09
C SER A 147 1.58 14.44 -14.13
N PRO A 148 1.17 15.61 -14.66
CA PRO A 148 -0.24 16.05 -14.62
C PRO A 148 -1.23 15.03 -15.18
N ASP A 149 -0.83 14.23 -16.18
CA ASP A 149 -1.64 13.18 -16.80
C ASP A 149 -1.75 11.89 -15.96
N LYS A 150 -0.96 11.76 -14.88
CA LYS A 150 -0.93 10.59 -13.98
C LYS A 150 -1.50 10.87 -12.59
N LEU A 151 -1.92 12.10 -12.32
CA LEU A 151 -2.50 12.48 -11.02
C LEU A 151 -3.90 11.87 -10.82
N PRO A 152 -4.38 11.76 -9.57
CA PRO A 152 -5.64 11.10 -9.23
C PRO A 152 -6.88 11.62 -9.97
N GLU A 153 -6.91 12.89 -10.34
CA GLU A 153 -8.01 13.51 -11.10
C GLU A 153 -8.20 12.83 -12.46
N GLN A 154 -7.11 12.39 -13.10
CA GLN A 154 -7.14 11.66 -14.37
C GLN A 154 -7.52 10.19 -14.18
N ARG A 155 -7.60 9.75 -12.92
CA ARG A 155 -7.91 8.38 -12.51
C ARG A 155 -9.22 8.26 -11.73
N GLY A 156 -10.12 9.24 -11.90
CA GLY A 156 -11.49 9.20 -11.41
C GLY A 156 -11.74 9.82 -10.05
N PHE A 157 -10.74 10.38 -9.37
CA PHE A 157 -10.94 11.10 -8.11
C PHE A 157 -11.41 12.54 -8.35
N GLU A 158 -12.47 12.96 -7.67
CA GLU A 158 -13.03 14.32 -7.76
C GLU A 158 -12.27 15.31 -6.88
N ARG A 159 -11.77 14.82 -5.77
CA ARG A 159 -10.99 15.61 -4.83
C ARG A 159 -9.77 14.82 -4.37
N SER A 160 -8.65 15.48 -4.35
CA SER A 160 -7.40 14.89 -3.92
C SER A 160 -6.60 15.87 -3.06
N PHE A 161 -5.89 15.35 -2.08
CA PHE A 161 -4.68 15.93 -1.51
C PHE A 161 -3.67 14.80 -1.35
N ILE A 162 -2.59 14.83 -2.14
CA ILE A 162 -1.69 13.68 -2.23
C ILE A 162 -0.22 14.04 -2.06
N GLN A 163 0.53 13.06 -1.53
CA GLN A 163 1.95 12.92 -1.68
C GLN A 163 2.22 11.96 -2.86
N ALA A 164 2.89 12.45 -3.90
CA ALA A 164 2.93 11.75 -5.20
C ALA A 164 4.02 10.67 -5.30
N ASP A 165 5.07 10.76 -4.49
CA ASP A 165 6.21 9.83 -4.49
C ASP A 165 6.06 8.71 -3.44
N SER A 166 7.17 8.02 -3.14
CA SER A 166 7.22 6.93 -2.17
C SER A 166 6.95 7.37 -0.72
N GLY A 167 7.33 8.59 -0.35
CA GLY A 167 7.13 9.11 0.99
C GLY A 167 7.73 10.51 1.17
N SER A 168 7.52 11.08 2.36
CA SER A 168 8.09 12.36 2.78
C SER A 168 8.17 12.43 4.31
N ASP A 169 8.77 13.51 4.83
CA ASP A 169 8.70 13.85 6.25
C ASP A 169 7.23 13.97 6.71
N ASN A 170 6.92 13.50 7.92
CA ASN A 170 5.56 13.48 8.46
C ASN A 170 5.12 14.81 9.08
N TRP A 171 6.04 15.77 9.26
CA TRP A 171 5.80 17.06 9.90
C TRP A 171 6.01 18.26 8.98
N GLU A 172 6.77 18.07 7.87
CA GLU A 172 7.22 19.17 7.04
C GLU A 172 7.27 18.79 5.55
N ASN A 173 7.28 19.80 4.68
CA ASN A 173 7.58 19.62 3.26
C ASN A 173 9.09 19.38 3.07
N ARG A 174 9.55 18.18 3.40
CA ARG A 174 10.96 17.76 3.36
C ARG A 174 11.09 16.36 2.78
N THR A 175 12.14 16.13 1.99
CA THR A 175 12.48 14.78 1.52
C THR A 175 13.02 13.93 2.67
N TYR A 176 12.73 12.64 2.64
CA TYR A 176 13.18 11.68 3.65
C TYR A 176 14.44 10.93 3.27
N MET A 177 14.88 11.05 2.03
CA MET A 177 16.05 10.39 1.45
C MET A 177 16.79 11.33 0.50
N MET A 178 18.12 11.10 0.36
CA MET A 178 18.96 11.81 -0.60
C MET A 178 18.58 11.53 -2.07
N LEU A 179 17.79 10.50 -2.31
CA LEU A 179 17.34 10.07 -3.64
C LEU A 179 16.27 10.99 -4.25
N TYR A 180 15.66 11.87 -3.47
CA TYR A 180 14.60 12.77 -3.92
C TYR A 180 15.06 14.22 -3.84
N ASP A 181 14.71 15.01 -4.84
CA ASP A 181 15.03 16.45 -4.92
C ASP A 181 14.08 17.31 -4.10
N LYS A 182 12.79 16.95 -4.10
CA LYS A 182 11.75 17.56 -3.25
C LYS A 182 10.68 16.52 -2.90
N ALA A 183 9.84 16.80 -1.91
CA ALA A 183 8.61 16.08 -1.68
C ALA A 183 7.51 16.72 -2.55
N TYR A 184 6.86 15.91 -3.39
CA TYR A 184 5.85 16.38 -4.33
C TYR A 184 4.46 16.26 -3.74
N TRP A 185 3.84 17.41 -3.45
CA TRP A 185 2.49 17.51 -2.92
C TRP A 185 1.57 18.14 -3.94
N PHE A 186 0.37 17.58 -4.07
CA PHE A 186 -0.64 18.11 -4.98
C PHE A 186 -2.02 18.15 -4.29
N GLU A 187 -2.78 19.21 -4.55
CA GLU A 187 -4.20 19.34 -4.25
C GLU A 187 -4.97 19.61 -5.54
N ARG A 188 -5.95 18.77 -5.85
CA ARG A 188 -6.77 18.90 -7.07
C ARG A 188 -5.94 19.08 -8.34
N GLY A 189 -4.85 18.33 -8.47
CA GLY A 189 -3.99 18.34 -9.64
C GLY A 189 -3.02 19.52 -9.73
N GLN A 190 -2.95 20.40 -8.73
CA GLN A 190 -2.01 21.52 -8.64
C GLN A 190 -1.00 21.28 -7.52
N GLU A 191 0.24 21.77 -7.69
CA GLU A 191 1.21 21.74 -6.58
C GLU A 191 0.64 22.45 -5.35
N ALA A 192 0.85 21.88 -4.17
CA ALA A 192 0.29 22.36 -2.92
C ALA A 192 1.34 22.47 -1.82
N ASP A 193 1.14 23.43 -0.93
CA ASP A 193 1.92 23.60 0.29
C ASP A 193 1.27 22.87 1.47
N LEU A 194 2.09 22.48 2.44
CA LEU A 194 1.62 21.90 3.69
C LEU A 194 1.31 23.00 4.72
N PRO A 195 0.26 22.86 5.54
CA PRO A 195 -0.01 23.81 6.62
C PRO A 195 1.08 23.76 7.70
N LYS A 196 1.19 24.83 8.50
CA LYS A 196 2.23 24.95 9.55
C LYS A 196 2.12 23.91 10.66
N ASP A 197 0.90 23.46 10.95
CA ASP A 197 0.56 22.45 11.96
C ASP A 197 0.39 21.04 11.36
N TYR A 198 1.03 20.79 10.23
CA TYR A 198 0.95 19.52 9.53
C TYR A 198 1.52 18.37 10.37
N TYR A 199 0.75 17.28 10.46
CA TYR A 199 1.18 15.92 10.77
C TYR A 199 0.41 14.96 9.87
N SER A 200 1.12 14.11 9.11
CA SER A 200 0.58 13.38 7.97
C SER A 200 -0.73 12.64 8.27
N SER A 201 -0.75 11.73 9.26
CA SER A 201 -1.93 10.92 9.57
C SER A 201 -3.14 11.77 10.00
N LYS A 202 -2.90 12.85 10.79
CA LYS A 202 -3.96 13.79 11.18
C LYS A 202 -4.51 14.53 9.96
N PHE A 203 -3.63 15.08 9.15
CA PHE A 203 -4.00 15.92 8.02
C PHE A 203 -4.78 15.16 6.94
N PHE A 204 -4.39 13.90 6.66
CA PHE A 204 -5.12 13.09 5.68
C PHE A 204 -6.54 12.76 6.15
N ILE A 205 -6.73 12.52 7.44
CA ILE A 205 -8.07 12.33 8.00
C ILE A 205 -8.85 13.64 8.02
N ASP A 206 -8.23 14.79 8.32
CA ASP A 206 -8.88 16.10 8.23
C ASP A 206 -9.40 16.36 6.81
N LYS A 207 -8.58 16.08 5.78
CA LYS A 207 -8.99 16.19 4.37
C LYS A 207 -10.11 15.21 3.99
N ALA A 208 -10.05 13.96 4.45
CA ALA A 208 -11.12 13.00 4.21
C ALA A 208 -12.44 13.48 4.83
N ILE A 209 -12.43 13.96 6.07
CA ILE A 209 -13.60 14.52 6.76
C ILE A 209 -14.13 15.76 6.02
N GLU A 210 -13.24 16.69 5.61
CA GLU A 210 -13.58 17.87 4.83
C GLU A 210 -14.32 17.49 3.53
N TYR A 211 -13.77 16.52 2.79
CA TYR A 211 -14.36 16.10 1.52
C TYR A 211 -15.71 15.42 1.70
N ILE A 212 -15.84 14.52 2.68
CA ILE A 212 -17.10 13.85 3.01
C ILE A 212 -18.15 14.89 3.43
N ALA A 213 -17.81 15.80 4.34
CA ALA A 213 -18.73 16.82 4.86
C ALA A 213 -19.25 17.76 3.75
N SER A 214 -18.44 18.06 2.74
CA SER A 214 -18.79 19.00 1.69
C SER A 214 -19.88 18.52 0.73
N ASN A 215 -20.12 17.20 0.64
CA ASN A 215 -21.05 16.58 -0.31
C ASN A 215 -22.23 15.85 0.37
N THR A 216 -22.49 16.08 1.66
CA THR A 216 -23.58 15.43 2.39
C THR A 216 -24.98 15.82 1.90
N ARG A 217 -25.11 16.94 1.17
CA ARG A 217 -26.43 17.49 0.76
C ARG A 217 -27.12 16.71 -0.36
N ASP A 218 -26.37 16.11 -1.28
CA ASP A 218 -26.95 15.43 -2.46
C ASP A 218 -27.23 13.94 -2.22
N LYS A 219 -26.93 13.44 -1.02
CA LYS A 219 -27.17 12.05 -0.56
C LYS A 219 -26.55 10.95 -1.44
N LYS A 220 -25.59 11.28 -2.30
CA LYS A 220 -24.83 10.30 -3.06
C LYS A 220 -23.87 9.55 -2.13
N PRO A 221 -23.62 8.27 -2.39
CA PRO A 221 -22.57 7.54 -1.70
C PRO A 221 -21.19 8.10 -2.07
N PHE A 222 -20.20 7.84 -1.22
CA PHE A 222 -18.82 8.24 -1.49
C PHE A 222 -17.84 7.05 -1.41
N PHE A 223 -16.75 7.19 -2.13
CA PHE A 223 -15.55 6.38 -2.03
C PHE A 223 -14.42 7.27 -1.53
N ALA A 224 -13.84 6.93 -0.39
CA ALA A 224 -12.69 7.63 0.19
C ALA A 224 -11.51 6.66 0.30
N TYR A 225 -10.40 6.98 -0.39
CA TYR A 225 -9.12 6.28 -0.28
C TYR A 225 -8.18 7.12 0.57
N ILE A 226 -7.71 6.57 1.69
CA ILE A 226 -6.79 7.22 2.59
C ILE A 226 -5.48 6.41 2.62
N GLY A 227 -4.44 6.91 1.96
CA GLY A 227 -3.11 6.31 1.93
C GLY A 227 -2.22 6.96 2.99
N PHE A 228 -2.09 6.34 4.15
CA PHE A 228 -1.20 6.85 5.20
C PHE A 228 0.28 6.74 4.78
N GLN A 229 1.15 7.51 5.41
CA GLN A 229 2.59 7.33 5.38
C GLN A 229 3.11 6.53 6.60
N ALA A 230 2.26 6.21 7.55
CA ALA A 230 2.59 5.42 8.73
C ALA A 230 2.57 3.90 8.39
N ASN A 231 3.69 3.18 8.59
CA ASN A 231 4.98 3.51 9.25
C ASN A 231 6.17 3.59 8.27
N HIS A 232 6.01 4.19 7.11
CA HIS A 232 7.14 4.41 6.21
C HIS A 232 8.17 5.36 6.85
N ILE A 233 9.46 5.17 6.56
CA ILE A 233 10.52 6.08 7.02
C ILE A 233 10.35 7.50 6.44
N PRO A 234 10.71 8.56 7.20
CA PRO A 234 11.19 8.55 8.58
C PRO A 234 10.07 8.20 9.55
N LEU A 235 10.38 7.34 10.52
CA LEU A 235 9.44 7.06 11.60
C LEU A 235 9.32 8.31 12.46
N GLN A 236 8.12 8.87 12.51
CA GLN A 236 7.83 10.11 13.22
C GLN A 236 6.41 10.06 13.77
N ALA A 237 6.24 10.46 15.03
CA ALA A 237 4.96 10.47 15.71
C ALA A 237 4.87 11.59 16.74
N PRO A 238 3.67 12.04 17.11
CA PRO A 238 3.51 12.97 18.23
C PRO A 238 4.04 12.36 19.53
N PRO A 239 4.78 13.14 20.33
CA PRO A 239 5.48 12.63 21.53
C PRO A 239 4.59 11.90 22.51
N GLU A 240 3.33 12.30 22.67
CA GLU A 240 2.35 11.68 23.56
C GLU A 240 2.05 10.22 23.21
N PHE A 241 2.19 9.81 21.94
CA PHE A 241 2.06 8.42 21.53
C PHE A 241 3.37 7.65 21.76
N VAL A 242 4.52 8.23 21.40
CA VAL A 242 5.83 7.58 21.59
C VAL A 242 6.10 7.27 23.06
N GLN A 243 5.79 8.21 23.96
CA GLN A 243 6.05 8.07 25.40
C GLN A 243 5.32 6.88 26.03
N LYS A 244 4.17 6.45 25.51
CA LYS A 244 3.44 5.28 26.00
C LYS A 244 4.22 3.97 25.88
N TYR A 245 5.15 3.88 24.93
CA TYR A 245 5.94 2.69 24.64
C TYR A 245 7.33 2.71 25.26
N ARG A 246 7.65 3.74 26.06
CA ARG A 246 8.99 3.89 26.66
C ARG A 246 9.36 2.67 27.48
N GLY A 247 10.50 2.04 27.13
CA GLY A 247 11.05 0.85 27.80
C GLY A 247 10.37 -0.47 27.42
N GLN A 248 9.34 -0.50 26.59
CA GLN A 248 8.65 -1.75 26.21
C GLN A 248 9.49 -2.65 25.30
N TYR A 249 10.50 -2.11 24.63
CA TYR A 249 11.33 -2.82 23.66
C TYR A 249 12.74 -3.12 24.13
N ASP A 250 13.03 -2.92 25.44
CA ASP A 250 14.36 -3.12 26.03
C ASP A 250 14.85 -4.57 25.98
N GLN A 251 13.92 -5.56 25.80
CA GLN A 251 14.25 -6.97 25.62
C GLN A 251 14.66 -7.32 24.18
N GLY A 252 14.51 -6.38 23.24
CA GLY A 252 14.92 -6.49 21.85
C GLY A 252 13.96 -7.26 20.93
N TRP A 253 14.36 -7.30 19.66
CA TRP A 253 13.51 -7.79 18.57
C TRP A 253 13.18 -9.29 18.65
N LEU A 254 14.07 -10.14 19.18
CA LEU A 254 13.79 -11.58 19.28
C LEU A 254 12.69 -11.85 20.32
N ALA A 255 12.71 -11.15 21.45
CA ALA A 255 11.67 -11.23 22.46
C ALA A 255 10.33 -10.75 21.89
N LEU A 256 10.32 -9.61 21.18
CA LEU A 256 9.12 -9.11 20.52
C LEU A 256 8.60 -10.09 19.46
N ARG A 257 9.47 -10.60 18.59
CA ARG A 257 9.14 -11.56 17.54
C ARG A 257 8.47 -12.80 18.11
N THR A 258 9.04 -13.37 19.18
CA THR A 258 8.46 -14.53 19.88
C THR A 258 7.10 -14.21 20.50
N SER A 259 7.01 -13.08 21.21
CA SER A 259 5.77 -12.66 21.86
C SER A 259 4.62 -12.43 20.86
N ARG A 260 4.89 -11.80 19.72
CA ARG A 260 3.90 -11.55 18.66
C ARG A 260 3.44 -12.85 18.00
N ARG A 261 4.36 -13.78 17.69
CA ARG A 261 4.02 -15.13 17.21
C ARG A 261 3.05 -15.83 18.18
N ASP A 262 3.41 -15.85 19.45
CA ASP A 262 2.63 -16.58 20.47
C ASP A 262 1.24 -15.96 20.65
N ARG A 263 1.12 -14.63 20.62
CA ARG A 263 -0.17 -13.94 20.66
C ARG A 263 -1.01 -14.20 19.42
N ALA A 264 -0.43 -14.14 18.23
CA ALA A 264 -1.13 -14.45 16.98
C ALA A 264 -1.62 -15.92 16.96
N ALA A 265 -0.82 -16.86 17.46
CA ALA A 265 -1.22 -18.27 17.61
C ALA A 265 -2.34 -18.42 18.65
N ALA A 266 -2.29 -17.70 19.79
CA ALA A 266 -3.37 -17.69 20.78
C ALA A 266 -4.70 -17.14 20.23
N LEU A 267 -4.63 -16.20 19.30
CA LEU A 267 -5.79 -15.67 18.56
C LEU A 267 -6.27 -16.61 17.44
N GLY A 268 -5.62 -17.77 17.24
CA GLY A 268 -5.97 -18.73 16.19
C GLY A 268 -5.67 -18.25 14.76
N LEU A 269 -4.77 -17.29 14.59
CA LEU A 269 -4.39 -16.74 13.29
C LEU A 269 -3.28 -17.56 12.62
N LEU A 270 -2.50 -18.28 13.43
CA LEU A 270 -1.34 -19.07 13.05
C LEU A 270 -1.38 -20.44 13.74
N PRO A 271 -0.70 -21.46 13.20
CA PRO A 271 -0.49 -22.72 13.91
C PRO A 271 0.22 -22.48 15.24
N LYS A 272 -0.17 -23.24 16.28
CA LYS A 272 0.52 -23.18 17.57
C LYS A 272 1.96 -23.68 17.42
N GLY A 273 2.91 -22.88 17.92
CA GLY A 273 4.32 -23.23 17.83
C GLY A 273 4.92 -23.03 16.43
N ALA A 274 4.30 -22.21 15.55
CA ALA A 274 4.85 -21.88 14.24
C ALA A 274 6.34 -21.52 14.35
N GLU A 275 7.17 -22.20 13.56
CA GLU A 275 8.61 -21.99 13.53
C GLU A 275 8.97 -20.68 12.79
N MET A 276 10.16 -20.18 13.03
CA MET A 276 10.63 -18.93 12.47
C MET A 276 12.06 -19.10 11.96
N VAL A 277 12.30 -18.69 10.71
CA VAL A 277 13.68 -18.64 10.19
C VAL A 277 14.50 -17.58 10.92
N ALA A 278 15.79 -17.83 11.08
CA ALA A 278 16.76 -16.79 11.44
C ALA A 278 17.06 -15.96 10.20
N LEU A 279 16.95 -14.63 10.32
CA LEU A 279 17.29 -13.72 9.22
C LEU A 279 18.75 -13.27 9.34
N ASN A 280 19.55 -13.53 8.32
CA ASN A 280 20.97 -13.17 8.28
C ASN A 280 21.22 -11.66 8.36
N SER A 281 20.22 -10.85 7.96
CA SER A 281 20.27 -9.39 8.05
C SER A 281 20.01 -8.84 9.46
N SER A 282 19.51 -9.66 10.41
CA SER A 282 19.26 -9.23 11.77
C SER A 282 20.53 -9.24 12.61
N LEU A 283 20.73 -8.16 13.37
CA LEU A 283 21.82 -8.07 14.33
C LEU A 283 21.57 -9.00 15.54
N ASP A 284 22.64 -9.35 16.25
CA ASP A 284 22.54 -10.05 17.53
C ASP A 284 22.37 -9.02 18.66
N TRP A 285 21.17 -8.98 19.27
CA TRP A 285 20.86 -8.08 20.37
C TRP A 285 21.84 -8.21 21.55
N GLY A 286 22.28 -9.42 21.84
CA GLY A 286 23.21 -9.72 22.93
C GLY A 286 24.60 -9.09 22.75
N LYS A 287 25.00 -8.86 21.49
CA LYS A 287 26.32 -8.25 21.16
C LYS A 287 26.28 -6.73 21.13
N LEU A 288 25.12 -6.11 21.18
CA LEU A 288 25.01 -4.65 21.22
C LEU A 288 25.41 -4.10 22.59
N SER A 289 26.08 -2.96 22.60
CA SER A 289 26.32 -2.18 23.81
C SER A 289 25.00 -1.67 24.41
N VAL A 290 25.01 -1.30 25.69
CA VAL A 290 23.84 -0.73 26.38
C VAL A 290 23.29 0.49 25.63
N GLY A 291 24.17 1.39 25.16
CA GLY A 291 23.77 2.56 24.38
C GLY A 291 23.10 2.20 23.05
N GLN A 292 23.65 1.22 22.31
CA GLN A 292 23.07 0.75 21.07
C GLN A 292 21.70 0.08 21.29
N ARG A 293 21.57 -0.78 22.31
CA ARG A 293 20.26 -1.40 22.65
C ARG A 293 19.22 -0.33 22.96
N ARG A 294 19.57 0.66 23.76
CA ARG A 294 18.68 1.77 24.09
C ARG A 294 18.26 2.55 22.84
N GLN A 295 19.20 2.84 21.93
CA GLN A 295 18.89 3.53 20.67
C GLN A 295 17.96 2.69 19.79
N GLN A 296 18.23 1.39 19.64
CA GLN A 296 17.38 0.49 18.87
C GLN A 296 15.97 0.37 19.48
N ALA A 297 15.84 0.25 20.79
CA ALA A 297 14.54 0.24 21.47
C ALA A 297 13.75 1.52 21.20
N ARG A 298 14.40 2.70 21.20
CA ARG A 298 13.74 3.98 20.88
C ARG A 298 13.20 4.04 19.45
N HIS A 299 13.87 3.44 18.47
CA HIS A 299 13.33 3.36 17.10
C HIS A 299 12.00 2.59 17.07
N MET A 300 11.92 1.48 17.81
CA MET A 300 10.68 0.71 17.90
C MET A 300 9.59 1.42 18.73
N GLU A 301 9.95 2.21 19.75
CA GLU A 301 9.02 3.08 20.48
C GLU A 301 8.35 4.10 19.54
N VAL A 302 9.14 4.71 18.64
CA VAL A 302 8.61 5.64 17.63
C VAL A 302 7.70 4.92 16.64
N TYR A 303 8.10 3.74 16.18
CA TYR A 303 7.29 2.90 15.28
C TYR A 303 5.92 2.61 15.89
N ALA A 304 5.90 2.16 17.13
CA ALA A 304 4.66 1.86 17.86
C ALA A 304 3.79 3.11 18.06
N GLY A 305 4.41 4.22 18.46
CA GLY A 305 3.72 5.49 18.61
C GLY A 305 3.14 6.02 17.31
N MET A 306 3.82 5.81 16.17
CA MET A 306 3.33 6.21 14.85
C MET A 306 2.11 5.38 14.41
N ALA A 307 2.14 4.08 14.67
CA ALA A 307 1.03 3.18 14.39
C ALA A 307 -0.20 3.51 15.25
N GLU A 308 -0.03 3.72 16.56
CA GLU A 308 -1.12 4.14 17.45
C GLU A 308 -1.68 5.51 17.07
N ALA A 309 -0.82 6.47 16.71
CA ALA A 309 -1.26 7.78 16.24
C ALA A 309 -2.12 7.68 14.97
N MET A 310 -1.79 6.78 14.05
CA MET A 310 -2.60 6.51 12.86
C MET A 310 -3.97 5.92 13.25
N ASP A 311 -4.00 4.89 14.11
CA ASP A 311 -5.26 4.30 14.58
C ASP A 311 -6.15 5.32 15.28
N PHE A 312 -5.57 6.22 16.09
CA PHE A 312 -6.32 7.32 16.71
C PHE A 312 -7.00 8.21 15.67
N GLN A 313 -6.33 8.50 14.55
CA GLN A 313 -6.91 9.30 13.47
C GLN A 313 -8.02 8.52 12.73
N VAL A 314 -7.87 7.20 12.54
CA VAL A 314 -8.96 6.34 12.04
C VAL A 314 -10.18 6.45 12.95
N GLY A 315 -10.00 6.46 14.28
CA GLY A 315 -11.07 6.67 15.25
C GLY A 315 -11.80 8.00 15.06
N ARG A 316 -11.10 9.07 14.72
CA ARG A 316 -11.71 10.38 14.39
C ARG A 316 -12.62 10.32 13.16
N LEU A 317 -12.19 9.63 12.10
CA LEU A 317 -13.02 9.42 10.91
C LEU A 317 -14.27 8.59 11.24
N VAL A 318 -14.09 7.50 11.98
CA VAL A 318 -15.21 6.66 12.44
C VAL A 318 -16.21 7.47 13.28
N ALA A 319 -15.73 8.29 14.21
CA ALA A 319 -16.56 9.16 15.03
C ALA A 319 -17.34 10.18 14.18
N HIS A 320 -16.69 10.79 13.18
CA HIS A 320 -17.34 11.69 12.23
C HIS A 320 -18.48 10.98 11.48
N LEU A 321 -18.21 9.79 10.93
CA LEU A 321 -19.21 9.00 10.18
C LEU A 321 -20.39 8.59 11.08
N LYS A 322 -20.16 8.28 12.36
CA LYS A 322 -21.22 8.04 13.35
C LYS A 322 -22.04 9.31 13.58
N ALA A 323 -21.40 10.46 13.74
CA ALA A 323 -22.06 11.74 13.98
C ALA A 323 -22.98 12.17 12.84
N ILE A 324 -22.61 11.88 11.58
CA ILE A 324 -23.43 12.19 10.40
C ILE A 324 -24.36 11.03 10.01
N GLY A 325 -24.47 9.96 10.82
CA GLY A 325 -25.35 8.81 10.58
C GLY A 325 -24.98 7.91 9.39
N GLN A 326 -23.73 7.98 8.91
CA GLN A 326 -23.26 7.23 7.73
C GLN A 326 -22.47 5.95 8.11
N TYR A 327 -22.07 5.77 9.35
CA TYR A 327 -21.23 4.66 9.77
C TYR A 327 -21.81 3.28 9.41
N ASN A 328 -23.10 3.05 9.70
CA ASN A 328 -23.76 1.77 9.44
C ASN A 328 -24.00 1.49 7.94
N ASN A 329 -23.84 2.50 7.08
CA ASN A 329 -23.93 2.39 5.63
C ASN A 329 -22.55 2.59 4.97
N THR A 330 -21.47 2.18 5.65
CA THR A 330 -20.10 2.33 5.15
C THR A 330 -19.36 1.00 5.21
N ILE A 331 -18.79 0.59 4.08
CA ILE A 331 -17.84 -0.51 3.98
C ILE A 331 -16.46 0.04 4.30
N PHE A 332 -15.77 -0.57 5.26
CA PHE A 332 -14.37 -0.27 5.59
C PHE A 332 -13.47 -1.41 5.11
N VAL A 333 -12.37 -1.05 4.46
CA VAL A 333 -11.27 -1.93 4.12
C VAL A 333 -10.01 -1.34 4.70
N PHE A 334 -9.33 -2.08 5.56
CA PHE A 334 -8.00 -1.73 6.07
C PHE A 334 -6.99 -2.78 5.64
N LEU A 335 -5.84 -2.36 5.11
CA LEU A 335 -4.71 -3.22 4.77
C LEU A 335 -3.39 -2.46 4.88
N SER A 336 -2.26 -3.19 4.91
CA SER A 336 -0.93 -2.64 4.58
C SER A 336 -0.61 -2.87 3.11
N ASP A 337 0.17 -1.99 2.50
CA ASP A 337 0.58 -2.13 1.10
C ASP A 337 1.75 -3.10 0.89
N ASN A 338 2.53 -3.41 1.90
CA ASN A 338 3.56 -4.47 1.95
C ASN A 338 3.95 -4.77 3.40
N GLY A 339 4.81 -5.76 3.58
CA GLY A 339 5.41 -6.01 4.89
C GLY A 339 6.33 -4.89 5.36
N SER A 340 6.75 -4.94 6.63
CA SER A 340 7.54 -3.88 7.29
C SER A 340 8.83 -3.53 6.56
N ASP A 341 9.21 -2.24 6.58
CA ASP A 341 10.40 -1.73 5.89
C ASP A 341 11.69 -2.03 6.67
N PRO A 342 12.69 -2.69 6.06
CA PRO A 342 14.00 -2.94 6.66
C PRO A 342 14.98 -1.77 6.52
N ALA A 343 14.57 -0.63 5.97
CA ALA A 343 15.48 0.48 5.68
C ALA A 343 16.23 0.93 6.93
N ASP A 344 17.54 1.06 6.78
CA ASP A 344 18.46 1.50 7.83
C ASP A 344 19.51 2.47 7.24
N PRO A 345 19.11 3.66 6.79
CA PRO A 345 20.02 4.61 6.17
C PRO A 345 21.08 5.13 7.14
N LEU A 346 20.87 5.02 8.46
CA LEU A 346 21.84 5.44 9.47
C LEU A 346 23.08 4.54 9.52
N ASN A 347 22.98 3.31 9.03
CA ASN A 347 24.10 2.36 8.92
C ASN A 347 24.75 2.33 7.51
N ILE A 348 24.32 3.20 6.59
CA ILE A 348 24.93 3.37 5.27
C ILE A 348 25.72 4.70 5.26
N PRO A 349 27.05 4.73 5.13
CA PRO A 349 27.87 5.92 5.38
C PRO A 349 27.42 7.19 4.65
N VAL A 350 27.13 7.11 3.34
CA VAL A 350 26.70 8.27 2.55
C VAL A 350 25.30 8.74 2.97
N ALA A 351 24.38 7.80 3.14
CA ALA A 351 23.01 8.10 3.56
C ALA A 351 22.98 8.64 5.00
N SER A 352 23.76 8.05 5.91
CA SER A 352 23.89 8.50 7.30
C SER A 352 24.39 9.94 7.40
N THR A 353 25.41 10.30 6.61
CA THR A 353 25.91 11.68 6.54
C THR A 353 24.80 12.63 6.11
N TRP A 354 24.06 12.30 5.05
CA TRP A 354 22.96 13.13 4.56
C TRP A 354 21.83 13.25 5.61
N VAL A 355 21.43 12.14 6.25
CA VAL A 355 20.40 12.16 7.30
C VAL A 355 20.81 13.08 8.43
N ARG A 356 22.04 12.94 8.98
CA ARG A 356 22.55 13.78 10.08
C ARG A 356 22.70 15.27 9.72
N MET A 357 22.86 15.58 8.43
CA MET A 357 22.86 16.98 7.96
C MET A 357 21.45 17.59 7.90
N LYS A 358 20.41 16.77 7.78
CA LYS A 358 19.02 17.21 7.54
C LYS A 358 18.13 17.02 8.76
N TYR A 359 18.44 16.06 9.63
CA TYR A 359 17.62 15.62 10.73
C TYR A 359 18.44 15.45 12.02
N ASP A 360 17.78 15.62 13.14
CA ASP A 360 18.32 15.19 14.44
C ASP A 360 18.02 13.69 14.65
N THR A 361 19.07 12.91 14.85
CA THR A 361 19.00 11.46 15.09
C THR A 361 19.13 11.07 16.55
N ASP A 362 19.47 12.03 17.42
CA ASP A 362 19.79 11.81 18.83
C ASP A 362 18.80 12.52 19.79
N ALA A 363 17.80 13.21 19.24
CA ALA A 363 16.78 13.93 20.02
C ALA A 363 16.07 13.06 21.06
N ASP A 364 15.64 13.66 22.16
CA ASP A 364 14.78 13.03 23.17
C ASP A 364 13.62 13.97 23.53
N PRO A 365 12.37 13.66 23.13
CA PRO A 365 11.94 12.42 22.47
C PRO A 365 12.30 12.36 20.97
N LEU A 366 12.69 11.19 20.53
CA LEU A 366 12.82 10.85 19.11
C LEU A 366 11.41 10.73 18.50
N GLY A 367 11.26 11.00 17.20
CA GLY A 367 9.98 10.91 16.48
C GLY A 367 9.27 12.25 16.27
N GLY A 368 9.67 13.30 16.99
CA GLY A 368 9.13 14.65 16.83
C GLY A 368 9.57 15.33 15.52
N LYS A 369 9.08 16.54 15.32
CA LYS A 369 9.43 17.38 14.16
C LYS A 369 10.95 17.56 14.04
N GLY A 370 11.47 17.36 12.83
CA GLY A 370 12.90 17.51 12.53
C GLY A 370 13.77 16.31 12.93
N THR A 371 13.20 15.24 13.49
CA THR A 371 13.92 14.03 13.85
C THR A 371 13.86 12.96 12.78
N PHE A 372 14.79 11.99 12.80
CA PHE A 372 14.78 10.84 11.91
C PHE A 372 14.94 9.54 12.69
N SER A 373 14.06 8.59 12.41
CA SER A 373 14.13 7.24 12.94
C SER A 373 13.81 6.22 11.85
N ALA A 374 14.37 5.02 11.95
CA ALA A 374 14.17 3.91 11.04
C ALA A 374 14.26 2.58 11.80
N ASN A 375 13.48 1.59 11.40
CA ASN A 375 13.40 0.29 12.09
C ASN A 375 14.62 -0.61 11.84
N GLY A 376 15.11 -0.62 10.62
CA GLY A 376 16.10 -1.58 10.19
C GLY A 376 15.57 -3.02 10.11
N PRO A 377 16.39 -3.95 9.57
CA PRO A 377 15.95 -5.33 9.29
C PRO A 377 15.57 -6.14 10.54
N SER A 378 16.20 -5.84 11.68
CA SER A 378 15.96 -6.58 12.92
C SER A 378 14.55 -6.34 13.48
N TRP A 379 14.10 -5.09 13.57
CA TRP A 379 12.74 -4.77 13.98
C TRP A 379 11.71 -5.10 12.91
N ALA A 380 12.03 -4.92 11.62
CA ALA A 380 11.16 -5.35 10.52
C ALA A 380 10.84 -6.86 10.61
N SER A 381 11.82 -7.69 10.97
CA SER A 381 11.59 -9.13 11.18
C SER A 381 10.68 -9.42 12.39
N ALA A 382 10.68 -8.55 13.40
CA ALA A 382 9.83 -8.72 14.57
C ALA A 382 8.39 -8.31 14.29
N THR A 383 8.18 -7.26 13.49
CA THR A 383 6.84 -6.77 13.12
C THR A 383 6.14 -7.66 12.10
N THR A 384 6.89 -8.41 11.28
CA THR A 384 6.32 -9.41 10.37
C THR A 384 6.15 -10.80 11.00
N SER A 385 6.48 -10.97 12.28
CA SER A 385 6.47 -12.27 12.99
C SER A 385 5.20 -13.10 12.75
N PRO A 386 5.34 -14.43 12.60
CA PRO A 386 6.56 -15.25 12.51
C PRO A 386 7.11 -15.39 11.08
N LEU A 387 6.57 -14.64 10.14
CA LEU A 387 6.74 -14.81 8.71
C LEU A 387 8.19 -14.55 8.27
N ASN A 388 8.59 -15.16 7.14
CA ASN A 388 9.93 -15.07 6.59
C ASN A 388 10.11 -13.78 5.77
N GLY A 389 11.15 -13.01 6.09
CA GLY A 389 11.46 -11.76 5.39
C GLY A 389 10.59 -10.58 5.81
N TYR A 390 10.57 -9.58 4.98
CA TYR A 390 9.87 -8.29 5.12
C TYR A 390 9.81 -7.61 3.74
N LYS A 391 9.47 -6.34 3.63
CA LYS A 391 9.46 -5.58 2.36
C LYS A 391 10.61 -5.97 1.43
N TYR A 392 10.37 -6.08 0.15
CA TYR A 392 11.21 -6.58 -0.95
C TYR A 392 11.32 -8.10 -1.07
N PHE A 393 11.07 -8.89 0.00
CA PHE A 393 11.10 -10.35 -0.09
C PHE A 393 9.81 -10.92 -0.69
N ALA A 394 9.95 -11.91 -1.57
CA ALA A 394 8.83 -12.76 -1.99
C ALA A 394 8.43 -13.79 -0.91
N GLY A 395 9.11 -13.79 0.25
CA GLY A 395 8.70 -14.53 1.44
C GLY A 395 7.43 -13.96 2.06
N GLU A 396 6.80 -14.74 2.94
CA GLU A 396 5.52 -14.38 3.57
C GLU A 396 5.58 -13.03 4.30
N GLY A 397 6.71 -12.68 4.94
CA GLY A 397 6.86 -11.41 5.65
C GLY A 397 6.86 -10.18 4.75
N GLY A 398 7.13 -10.32 3.45
CA GLY A 398 7.00 -9.25 2.47
C GLY A 398 5.62 -9.16 1.83
N LEU A 399 4.97 -10.31 1.62
CA LEU A 399 3.73 -10.42 0.85
C LEU A 399 2.47 -10.50 1.70
N ARG A 400 2.51 -11.16 2.86
CA ARG A 400 1.35 -11.42 3.71
C ARG A 400 1.19 -10.31 4.74
N VAL A 401 0.08 -9.59 4.65
CA VAL A 401 -0.22 -8.42 5.47
C VAL A 401 -1.60 -8.53 6.12
N PRO A 402 -1.91 -7.72 7.16
CA PRO A 402 -3.24 -7.68 7.72
C PRO A 402 -4.25 -7.12 6.71
N LEU A 403 -5.43 -7.76 6.61
CA LEU A 403 -6.62 -7.25 5.93
C LEU A 403 -7.81 -7.34 6.87
N ILE A 404 -8.51 -6.22 7.04
CA ILE A 404 -9.78 -6.13 7.77
C ILE A 404 -10.83 -5.57 6.82
N ILE A 405 -11.98 -6.24 6.70
CA ILE A 405 -13.15 -5.76 5.96
C ILE A 405 -14.36 -5.76 6.89
N SER A 406 -15.07 -4.64 6.97
CA SER A 406 -16.30 -4.52 7.76
C SER A 406 -17.38 -3.73 7.05
N GLY A 407 -18.63 -3.85 7.49
CA GLY A 407 -19.76 -3.09 6.95
C GLY A 407 -20.30 -3.61 5.60
N VAL A 408 -19.83 -4.76 5.10
CA VAL A 408 -20.37 -5.37 3.86
C VAL A 408 -21.78 -5.91 4.12
N PRO A 409 -22.78 -5.60 3.28
CA PRO A 409 -24.13 -6.10 3.47
C PRO A 409 -24.22 -7.63 3.54
N GLY A 410 -24.88 -8.16 4.58
CA GLY A 410 -25.05 -9.60 4.77
C GLY A 410 -23.83 -10.36 5.31
N MET A 411 -22.76 -9.65 5.68
CA MET A 411 -21.57 -10.24 6.27
C MET A 411 -21.77 -10.48 7.77
N PRO A 412 -21.47 -11.69 8.30
CA PRO A 412 -21.39 -11.93 9.74
C PRO A 412 -20.20 -11.20 10.39
N SER A 413 -20.34 -10.80 11.65
CA SER A 413 -19.28 -10.17 12.43
C SER A 413 -18.27 -11.19 13.00
N SER A 414 -17.12 -10.70 13.46
CA SER A 414 -16.09 -11.45 14.20
C SER A 414 -15.52 -12.67 13.49
N ARG A 415 -15.43 -12.64 12.15
CA ARG A 415 -14.91 -13.78 11.40
C ARG A 415 -13.40 -13.74 11.22
N THR A 416 -12.80 -14.90 11.21
CA THR A 416 -11.42 -15.13 10.74
C THR A 416 -11.48 -15.94 9.45
N ILE A 417 -11.06 -15.33 8.34
CA ILE A 417 -11.04 -15.94 7.00
C ILE A 417 -9.62 -16.44 6.74
N ARG A 418 -9.51 -17.75 6.41
CA ARG A 418 -8.23 -18.43 6.16
C ARG A 418 -7.98 -18.72 4.69
N ALA A 419 -8.98 -18.53 3.85
CA ALA A 419 -8.85 -18.73 2.41
C ALA A 419 -7.78 -17.80 1.82
N LEU A 420 -7.05 -18.33 0.83
CA LEU A 420 -6.12 -17.55 0.02
C LEU A 420 -6.86 -16.41 -0.67
N THR A 421 -6.36 -15.19 -0.51
CA THR A 421 -6.88 -13.98 -1.13
C THR A 421 -5.74 -13.04 -1.51
N HIS A 422 -5.98 -12.20 -2.52
CA HIS A 422 -4.97 -11.31 -3.06
C HIS A 422 -5.49 -9.88 -3.20
N VAL A 423 -4.62 -8.90 -3.25
CA VAL A 423 -5.00 -7.48 -3.35
C VAL A 423 -5.85 -7.17 -4.59
N ASN A 424 -5.67 -7.93 -5.67
CA ASN A 424 -6.49 -7.81 -6.88
C ASN A 424 -7.98 -8.11 -6.63
N ASP A 425 -8.31 -8.85 -5.57
CA ASP A 425 -9.68 -9.27 -5.23
C ASP A 425 -10.50 -8.12 -4.63
N ILE A 426 -9.85 -7.06 -4.15
CA ILE A 426 -10.53 -5.94 -3.48
C ILE A 426 -11.48 -5.21 -4.45
N VAL A 427 -11.01 -4.90 -5.67
CA VAL A 427 -11.83 -4.17 -6.66
C VAL A 427 -13.11 -4.95 -7.03
N PRO A 428 -13.04 -6.20 -7.53
CA PRO A 428 -14.25 -6.95 -7.87
C PRO A 428 -15.16 -7.17 -6.65
N THR A 429 -14.59 -7.34 -5.44
CA THR A 429 -15.38 -7.49 -4.20
C THR A 429 -16.17 -6.23 -3.87
N LEU A 430 -15.54 -5.06 -3.93
CA LEU A 430 -16.23 -3.80 -3.62
C LEU A 430 -17.29 -3.46 -4.65
N LEU A 431 -17.01 -3.68 -5.95
CA LEU A 431 -18.00 -3.48 -7.00
C LEU A 431 -19.22 -4.40 -6.81
N ASP A 432 -18.98 -5.68 -6.51
CA ASP A 432 -20.03 -6.67 -6.26
C ASP A 432 -20.84 -6.31 -5.01
N ALA A 433 -20.17 -5.90 -3.92
CA ALA A 433 -20.83 -5.52 -2.67
C ALA A 433 -21.77 -4.30 -2.82
N VAL A 434 -21.53 -3.44 -3.79
CA VAL A 434 -22.39 -2.26 -4.07
C VAL A 434 -23.27 -2.45 -5.31
N GLY A 435 -23.33 -3.67 -5.88
CA GLY A 435 -24.19 -4.02 -7.01
C GLY A 435 -23.79 -3.36 -8.33
N ILE A 436 -22.50 -3.12 -8.54
CA ILE A 436 -21.93 -2.60 -9.79
C ILE A 436 -21.23 -3.75 -10.52
N LYS A 437 -21.66 -4.04 -11.75
CA LYS A 437 -21.03 -5.09 -12.55
C LYS A 437 -19.62 -4.70 -12.95
N PRO A 438 -18.60 -5.52 -12.66
CA PRO A 438 -17.25 -5.30 -13.15
C PRO A 438 -17.18 -5.32 -14.69
N HIS A 439 -16.24 -4.55 -15.26
CA HIS A 439 -15.94 -4.64 -16.69
C HIS A 439 -15.18 -5.95 -17.01
N ASN A 440 -15.30 -6.41 -18.24
CA ASN A 440 -14.70 -7.66 -18.72
C ASN A 440 -13.75 -7.42 -19.92
N GLY A 441 -12.88 -6.42 -19.84
CA GLY A 441 -11.96 -6.06 -20.91
C GLY A 441 -12.47 -4.95 -21.84
N THR A 442 -13.64 -4.37 -21.55
CA THR A 442 -14.17 -3.19 -22.26
C THR A 442 -14.77 -2.20 -21.26
N TYR A 443 -14.41 -0.94 -21.37
CA TYR A 443 -14.94 0.14 -20.53
C TYR A 443 -15.19 1.40 -21.36
N ARG A 444 -16.39 1.98 -21.27
CA ARG A 444 -16.83 3.13 -22.10
C ARG A 444 -16.57 2.95 -23.62
N GLY A 445 -16.73 1.69 -24.09
CA GLY A 445 -16.49 1.33 -25.51
C GLY A 445 -15.02 1.13 -25.90
N ASN A 446 -14.08 1.33 -25.00
CA ASN A 446 -12.64 1.14 -25.26
C ASN A 446 -12.14 -0.20 -24.69
N PRO A 447 -11.18 -0.88 -25.37
CA PRO A 447 -10.48 -2.02 -24.78
C PRO A 447 -9.69 -1.60 -23.53
N VAL A 448 -9.83 -2.36 -22.45
CA VAL A 448 -9.12 -2.14 -21.19
C VAL A 448 -8.63 -3.47 -20.63
N GLU A 449 -7.69 -3.42 -19.69
CA GLU A 449 -7.22 -4.63 -18.99
C GLU A 449 -8.38 -5.25 -18.19
N PRO A 450 -8.72 -6.53 -18.40
CA PRO A 450 -9.70 -7.21 -17.57
C PRO A 450 -9.18 -7.40 -16.14
N LEU A 451 -10.11 -7.46 -15.17
CA LEU A 451 -9.73 -7.71 -13.78
C LEU A 451 -9.03 -9.07 -13.65
N SER A 452 -7.95 -9.10 -12.87
CA SER A 452 -7.21 -10.32 -12.54
C SER A 452 -7.78 -11.00 -11.27
N GLY A 453 -8.38 -10.21 -10.36
CA GLY A 453 -8.90 -10.69 -9.09
C GLY A 453 -10.30 -11.32 -9.18
N ARG A 454 -10.72 -11.93 -8.07
CA ARG A 454 -12.03 -12.57 -7.86
C ARG A 454 -12.81 -11.83 -6.77
N SER A 455 -14.15 -11.82 -6.87
CA SER A 455 -14.98 -11.27 -5.80
C SER A 455 -14.94 -12.18 -4.56
N MET A 456 -14.54 -11.62 -3.42
CA MET A 456 -14.62 -12.25 -2.11
C MET A 456 -16.02 -12.10 -1.47
N LEU A 457 -16.99 -11.49 -2.13
CA LEU A 457 -18.32 -11.23 -1.54
C LEU A 457 -19.01 -12.51 -1.06
N PRO A 458 -19.05 -13.63 -1.84
CA PRO A 458 -19.63 -14.89 -1.36
C PRO A 458 -18.89 -15.43 -0.12
N LEU A 459 -17.55 -15.29 -0.07
CA LEU A 459 -16.74 -15.69 1.07
C LEU A 459 -17.04 -14.84 2.30
N LEU A 460 -17.13 -13.51 2.15
CA LEU A 460 -17.51 -12.57 3.20
C LEU A 460 -18.91 -12.85 3.76
N GLN A 461 -19.85 -13.25 2.92
CA GLN A 461 -21.22 -13.58 3.30
C GLN A 461 -21.40 -15.03 3.78
N SER A 462 -20.34 -15.81 3.95
CA SER A 462 -20.39 -17.25 4.32
C SER A 462 -21.18 -18.13 3.33
N LYS A 463 -21.19 -17.75 2.05
CA LYS A 463 -21.83 -18.50 0.95
C LYS A 463 -20.83 -19.33 0.14
N ALA A 464 -19.54 -19.13 0.37
CA ALA A 464 -18.44 -19.87 -0.22
C ALA A 464 -17.30 -20.01 0.80
N ASP A 465 -16.48 -21.04 0.62
CA ASP A 465 -15.30 -21.29 1.45
C ASP A 465 -14.03 -20.68 0.85
N TYR A 466 -14.03 -20.38 -0.45
CA TYR A 466 -12.88 -19.87 -1.21
C TYR A 466 -13.27 -18.71 -2.11
N ALA A 467 -12.36 -17.78 -2.34
CA ALA A 467 -12.43 -16.79 -3.42
C ALA A 467 -11.80 -17.34 -4.69
N HIS A 468 -10.70 -18.05 -4.55
CA HIS A 468 -9.98 -18.78 -5.60
C HIS A 468 -10.14 -20.27 -5.38
N ALA A 469 -10.37 -21.04 -6.45
CA ALA A 469 -10.41 -22.51 -6.36
C ALA A 469 -9.07 -23.04 -5.81
N PRO A 470 -9.07 -24.15 -5.04
CA PRO A 470 -7.82 -24.66 -4.44
C PRO A 470 -6.74 -25.06 -5.47
N ASP A 471 -7.12 -25.31 -6.71
CA ASP A 471 -6.22 -25.62 -7.84
C ASP A 471 -5.90 -24.39 -8.71
N GLU A 472 -6.49 -23.23 -8.43
CA GLU A 472 -6.17 -21.97 -9.12
C GLU A 472 -4.81 -21.42 -8.63
N ALA A 473 -3.92 -21.11 -9.58
CA ALA A 473 -2.61 -20.56 -9.28
C ALA A 473 -2.65 -19.02 -9.29
N ILE A 474 -2.07 -18.41 -8.26
CA ILE A 474 -1.88 -16.95 -8.17
C ILE A 474 -0.38 -16.68 -8.16
N GLY A 475 0.12 -16.06 -9.23
CA GLY A 475 1.53 -15.72 -9.38
C GLY A 475 1.86 -14.32 -8.85
N TYR A 476 3.12 -14.14 -8.53
CA TYR A 476 3.75 -12.88 -8.13
C TYR A 476 5.17 -12.82 -8.66
N GLU A 477 5.59 -11.65 -9.13
CA GLU A 477 6.99 -11.35 -9.44
C GLU A 477 7.29 -9.87 -9.15
N LEU A 478 8.48 -9.61 -8.65
CA LEU A 478 9.05 -8.28 -8.52
C LEU A 478 10.57 -8.35 -8.59
N ALA A 479 11.16 -7.65 -9.57
CA ALA A 479 12.61 -7.51 -9.70
C ALA A 479 13.38 -8.86 -9.61
N GLY A 480 12.81 -9.95 -10.14
CA GLY A 480 13.38 -11.29 -10.17
C GLY A 480 13.07 -12.17 -8.96
N SER A 481 12.61 -11.60 -7.86
CA SER A 481 12.04 -12.37 -6.75
C SER A 481 10.59 -12.72 -7.08
N ALA A 482 10.18 -13.97 -6.81
CA ALA A 482 8.91 -14.48 -7.32
C ALA A 482 8.25 -15.46 -6.36
N ALA A 483 6.93 -15.56 -6.45
CA ALA A 483 6.14 -16.57 -5.76
C ALA A 483 4.97 -17.05 -6.62
N LEU A 484 4.48 -18.25 -6.33
CA LEU A 484 3.22 -18.78 -6.83
C LEU A 484 2.49 -19.47 -5.68
N PHE A 485 1.23 -19.13 -5.52
CA PHE A 485 0.33 -19.73 -4.55
C PHE A 485 -0.65 -20.67 -5.23
N LYS A 486 -0.87 -21.85 -4.64
CA LYS A 486 -1.87 -22.82 -5.12
C LYS A 486 -2.41 -23.62 -3.94
N GLY A 487 -3.65 -23.34 -3.53
CA GLY A 487 -4.19 -23.88 -2.28
C GLY A 487 -3.38 -23.41 -1.08
N ASN A 488 -2.81 -24.35 -0.32
CA ASN A 488 -1.93 -24.06 0.81
C ASN A 488 -0.43 -24.04 0.42
N LEU A 489 -0.10 -24.46 -0.80
CA LEU A 489 1.30 -24.53 -1.24
C LEU A 489 1.76 -23.17 -1.78
N LYS A 490 3.02 -22.86 -1.49
CA LYS A 490 3.73 -21.72 -2.02
C LYS A 490 5.06 -22.14 -2.61
N LEU A 491 5.23 -21.83 -3.88
CA LEU A 491 6.52 -21.85 -4.57
C LEU A 491 7.15 -20.45 -4.46
N VAL A 492 8.41 -20.34 -4.03
CA VAL A 492 9.05 -19.02 -3.83
C VAL A 492 10.52 -19.03 -4.22
N LYS A 493 10.98 -17.90 -4.75
CA LYS A 493 12.37 -17.62 -5.08
C LYS A 493 12.69 -16.16 -4.72
N ASN A 494 13.76 -15.94 -3.95
CA ASN A 494 14.34 -14.62 -3.75
C ASN A 494 15.72 -14.58 -4.40
N ILE A 495 16.00 -13.55 -5.21
CA ILE A 495 17.32 -13.36 -5.83
C ILE A 495 18.25 -12.54 -4.91
N ALA A 496 19.54 -12.52 -5.22
CA ALA A 496 20.51 -11.72 -4.49
C ALA A 496 20.13 -10.21 -4.51
N PRO A 497 20.35 -9.45 -3.42
CA PRO A 497 20.97 -9.87 -2.14
C PRO A 497 19.99 -10.52 -1.14
N LEU A 498 18.71 -10.68 -1.51
CA LEU A 498 17.63 -11.16 -0.62
C LEU A 498 17.65 -12.68 -0.45
N GLY A 499 18.20 -13.42 -1.40
CA GLY A 499 18.27 -14.86 -1.40
C GLY A 499 19.30 -15.41 -2.38
N ASP A 500 19.31 -16.72 -2.56
CA ASP A 500 20.28 -17.45 -3.40
C ASP A 500 19.77 -17.74 -4.83
N GLY A 501 18.59 -17.25 -5.18
CA GLY A 501 17.97 -17.44 -6.50
C GLY A 501 17.37 -18.83 -6.74
N LYS A 502 17.31 -19.69 -5.72
CA LYS A 502 16.74 -21.05 -5.84
C LYS A 502 15.26 -21.05 -5.52
N TRP A 503 14.51 -21.84 -6.27
CA TRP A 503 13.11 -22.14 -5.98
C TRP A 503 12.98 -23.09 -4.79
N ARG A 504 12.00 -22.82 -3.92
CA ARG A 504 11.62 -23.63 -2.77
C ARG A 504 10.11 -23.78 -2.69
N LEU A 505 9.63 -24.86 -2.09
CA LEU A 505 8.22 -25.17 -1.91
C LEU A 505 7.87 -25.27 -0.43
N TYR A 506 6.80 -24.61 -0.01
CA TYR A 506 6.32 -24.61 1.38
C TYR A 506 4.82 -24.90 1.47
N ASP A 507 4.36 -25.48 2.58
CA ASP A 507 2.95 -25.56 2.95
C ASP A 507 2.63 -24.50 4.01
N LEU A 508 1.99 -23.42 3.60
CA LEU A 508 1.69 -22.28 4.46
C LEU A 508 0.65 -22.56 5.55
N ALA A 509 -0.13 -23.64 5.44
CA ALA A 509 -1.09 -24.02 6.47
C ALA A 509 -0.39 -24.54 7.73
N THR A 510 0.73 -25.21 7.57
CA THR A 510 1.52 -25.82 8.65
C THR A 510 2.82 -25.05 8.94
N ASP A 511 3.40 -24.42 7.91
CA ASP A 511 4.68 -23.72 7.96
C ASP A 511 4.59 -22.29 7.39
N PRO A 512 3.88 -21.36 8.06
CA PRO A 512 3.79 -19.97 7.61
C PRO A 512 5.12 -19.21 7.73
N GLY A 513 6.11 -19.77 8.44
CA GLY A 513 7.46 -19.22 8.58
C GLY A 513 8.42 -19.61 7.46
N GLU A 514 8.00 -20.47 6.51
CA GLU A 514 8.81 -20.93 5.38
C GLU A 514 10.15 -21.55 5.83
N VAL A 515 10.10 -22.45 6.83
CA VAL A 515 11.27 -23.11 7.44
C VAL A 515 11.61 -24.41 6.74
N HIS A 516 10.59 -25.19 6.34
CA HIS A 516 10.72 -26.57 5.85
C HIS A 516 10.48 -26.65 4.34
N ASP A 517 11.57 -26.63 3.56
CA ASP A 517 11.51 -26.76 2.10
C ASP A 517 11.06 -28.17 1.66
N LEU A 518 9.91 -28.24 1.00
CA LEU A 518 9.28 -29.47 0.51
C LEU A 518 9.70 -29.84 -0.93
N SER A 519 10.55 -29.05 -1.58
CA SER A 519 10.90 -29.25 -3.00
C SER A 519 11.45 -30.64 -3.30
N SER A 520 12.24 -31.23 -2.39
CA SER A 520 12.80 -32.56 -2.54
C SER A 520 11.84 -33.70 -2.10
N SER A 521 10.95 -33.44 -1.14
CA SER A 521 9.99 -34.42 -0.63
C SER A 521 8.69 -34.46 -1.44
N GLN A 522 8.37 -33.40 -2.17
CA GLN A 522 7.18 -33.29 -3.02
C GLN A 522 7.53 -32.85 -4.46
N PRO A 523 8.35 -33.61 -5.18
CA PRO A 523 8.90 -33.22 -6.50
C PRO A 523 7.83 -33.05 -7.57
N GLU A 524 6.72 -33.78 -7.49
CA GLU A 524 5.60 -33.66 -8.44
C GLU A 524 4.89 -32.30 -8.29
N HIS A 525 4.52 -31.88 -7.06
CA HIS A 525 3.95 -30.58 -6.79
C HIS A 525 4.92 -29.45 -7.17
N PHE A 526 6.19 -29.60 -6.81
CA PHE A 526 7.22 -28.62 -7.15
C PHE A 526 7.33 -28.39 -8.66
N THR A 527 7.39 -29.48 -9.44
CA THR A 527 7.47 -29.41 -10.92
C THR A 527 6.21 -28.81 -11.54
N ALA A 528 5.03 -29.22 -11.05
CA ALA A 528 3.76 -28.69 -11.54
C ALA A 528 3.63 -27.19 -11.26
N MET A 529 4.00 -26.72 -10.06
CA MET A 529 3.93 -25.29 -9.72
C MET A 529 4.98 -24.45 -10.47
N LEU A 530 6.13 -25.01 -10.85
CA LEU A 530 7.06 -24.34 -11.76
C LEU A 530 6.46 -24.13 -13.15
N ALA A 531 5.69 -25.10 -13.66
CA ALA A 531 4.98 -24.96 -14.93
C ALA A 531 3.85 -23.92 -14.82
N ASP A 532 3.08 -23.90 -13.73
CA ASP A 532 2.07 -22.89 -13.47
C ASP A 532 2.70 -21.48 -13.39
N TYR A 533 3.89 -21.34 -12.78
CA TYR A 533 4.61 -20.06 -12.74
C TYR A 533 5.08 -19.61 -14.14
N ALA A 534 5.55 -20.53 -14.97
CA ALA A 534 5.91 -20.20 -16.35
C ALA A 534 4.69 -19.71 -17.16
N GLU A 535 3.50 -20.28 -16.91
CA GLU A 535 2.24 -19.80 -17.50
C GLU A 535 1.87 -18.39 -16.98
N TYR A 536 2.00 -18.13 -15.67
CA TYR A 536 1.81 -16.80 -15.11
C TYR A 536 2.72 -15.75 -15.78
N VAL A 537 4.01 -16.06 -15.93
CA VAL A 537 4.99 -15.20 -16.60
C VAL A 537 4.54 -14.86 -18.02
N ARG A 538 4.13 -15.89 -18.78
CA ARG A 538 3.67 -15.73 -20.18
C ARG A 538 2.37 -14.92 -20.26
N ALA A 539 1.41 -15.21 -19.40
CA ALA A 539 0.08 -14.58 -19.42
C ALA A 539 0.13 -13.09 -19.04
N ASN A 540 1.05 -12.70 -18.16
CA ASN A 540 1.16 -11.32 -17.65
C ASN A 540 2.31 -10.52 -18.29
N GLY A 541 3.08 -11.12 -19.19
CA GLY A 541 4.18 -10.42 -19.89
C GLY A 541 5.34 -10.05 -18.96
N VAL A 542 5.61 -10.89 -17.94
CA VAL A 542 6.74 -10.69 -17.02
C VAL A 542 8.05 -10.80 -17.80
N LEU A 543 8.89 -9.76 -17.71
CA LEU A 543 10.18 -9.73 -18.39
C LEU A 543 11.26 -10.43 -17.55
N PRO A 544 12.18 -11.17 -18.22
CA PRO A 544 13.30 -11.79 -17.51
C PRO A 544 14.23 -10.72 -16.93
N ILE A 545 14.72 -10.94 -15.72
CA ILE A 545 15.70 -10.06 -15.10
C ILE A 545 17.04 -10.19 -15.82
N PRO A 546 17.71 -9.07 -16.16
CA PRO A 546 19.02 -9.08 -16.77
C PRO A 546 20.07 -9.80 -15.92
N GLU A 547 21.02 -10.48 -16.56
CA GLU A 547 22.14 -11.12 -15.87
C GLU A 547 22.95 -10.10 -15.06
N GLY A 548 23.32 -10.44 -13.83
CA GLY A 548 24.05 -9.56 -12.94
C GLY A 548 23.23 -8.41 -12.35
N PHE A 549 21.91 -8.44 -12.46
CA PHE A 549 21.01 -7.45 -11.82
C PHE A 549 21.25 -7.39 -10.32
N ASP A 550 21.33 -6.16 -9.81
CA ASP A 550 21.51 -5.85 -8.40
C ASP A 550 20.59 -4.70 -8.02
N LEU A 551 19.64 -4.98 -7.14
CA LEU A 551 18.60 -4.04 -6.70
C LEU A 551 19.20 -2.75 -6.12
N GLN A 552 20.23 -2.86 -5.28
CA GLN A 552 20.84 -1.69 -4.62
C GLN A 552 21.61 -0.82 -5.62
N LYS A 553 22.37 -1.45 -6.53
CA LYS A 553 23.05 -0.71 -7.60
C LYS A 553 22.07 -0.02 -8.53
N THR A 554 20.94 -0.67 -8.84
CA THR A 554 19.88 -0.10 -9.67
C THR A 554 19.27 1.12 -9.00
N ALA A 555 18.91 1.05 -7.71
CA ALA A 555 18.40 2.17 -6.96
C ALA A 555 19.41 3.34 -6.89
N MET A 556 20.69 3.05 -6.68
CA MET A 556 21.75 4.06 -6.68
C MET A 556 21.91 4.70 -8.07
N ARG A 557 21.88 3.91 -9.15
CA ARG A 557 21.94 4.42 -10.52
C ARG A 557 20.75 5.33 -10.82
N TYR A 558 19.53 4.92 -10.47
CA TYR A 558 18.35 5.75 -10.61
C TYR A 558 18.53 7.11 -9.92
N ALA A 559 19.01 7.10 -8.67
CA ALA A 559 19.29 8.32 -7.92
C ALA A 559 20.28 9.24 -8.62
N VAL A 560 21.39 8.69 -9.11
CA VAL A 560 22.43 9.45 -9.81
C VAL A 560 21.85 10.10 -11.09
N TRP A 561 21.15 9.33 -11.92
CA TRP A 561 20.66 9.82 -13.20
C TRP A 561 19.47 10.77 -13.10
N HIS A 562 18.57 10.55 -12.17
CA HIS A 562 17.34 11.35 -12.06
C HIS A 562 17.48 12.58 -11.14
N PHE A 563 18.40 12.55 -10.19
CA PHE A 563 18.55 13.64 -9.22
C PHE A 563 19.92 14.33 -9.25
N LEU A 564 21.03 13.60 -9.37
CA LEU A 564 22.36 14.20 -9.33
C LEU A 564 22.76 14.79 -10.68
N VAL A 565 22.61 14.03 -11.77
CA VAL A 565 23.02 14.47 -13.13
C VAL A 565 22.26 15.72 -13.58
N PRO A 566 20.94 15.86 -13.40
CA PRO A 566 20.25 17.11 -13.73
C PRO A 566 20.78 18.32 -12.95
N LYS A 567 21.06 18.17 -11.66
CA LYS A 567 21.63 19.24 -10.82
C LYS A 567 23.03 19.64 -11.28
N LEU A 568 23.87 18.67 -11.62
CA LEU A 568 25.21 18.93 -12.17
C LEU A 568 25.10 19.65 -13.52
N LYS A 569 24.21 19.19 -14.42
CA LYS A 569 23.98 19.87 -15.70
C LYS A 569 23.49 21.31 -15.54
N ALA A 570 22.60 21.55 -14.57
CA ALA A 570 22.11 22.90 -14.27
C ALA A 570 23.21 23.80 -13.64
N ALA A 571 24.15 23.24 -12.88
CA ALA A 571 25.24 23.97 -12.24
C ALA A 571 26.42 24.26 -13.19
N LEU A 572 26.63 23.44 -14.24
CA LEU A 572 27.75 23.57 -15.18
C LEU A 572 27.88 24.98 -15.80
N PRO A 573 26.81 25.64 -16.31
CA PRO A 573 26.93 26.99 -16.87
C PRO A 573 27.44 28.01 -15.83
N TRP A 574 26.98 27.90 -14.59
CA TRP A 574 27.40 28.80 -13.51
C TRP A 574 28.84 28.54 -13.07
N GLY A 575 29.29 27.28 -13.09
CA GLY A 575 30.70 26.91 -12.87
C GLY A 575 31.63 27.51 -13.91
N PHE A 576 31.26 27.43 -15.21
CA PHE A 576 32.01 28.08 -16.29
C PHE A 576 32.00 29.60 -16.17
N LEU A 577 30.87 30.21 -15.81
CA LEU A 577 30.77 31.65 -15.58
C LEU A 577 31.67 32.07 -14.41
N GLY A 578 31.66 31.37 -13.30
CA GLY A 578 32.51 31.61 -12.14
C GLY A 578 34.02 31.52 -12.49
N LEU A 579 34.42 30.50 -13.25
CA LEU A 579 35.79 30.36 -13.75
C LEU A 579 36.17 31.50 -14.72
N ALA A 580 35.29 31.90 -15.62
CA ALA A 580 35.53 33.02 -16.52
C ALA A 580 35.71 34.35 -15.76
N ILE A 581 34.90 34.61 -14.73
CA ILE A 581 35.04 35.78 -13.86
C ILE A 581 36.39 35.74 -13.10
N LEU A 582 36.79 34.61 -12.53
CA LEU A 582 38.04 34.42 -11.86
C LEU A 582 39.24 34.65 -12.81
N PHE A 583 39.21 34.04 -14.01
CA PHE A 583 40.25 34.26 -15.02
C PHE A 583 40.29 35.71 -15.49
N GLY A 584 39.11 36.34 -15.74
CA GLY A 584 39.02 37.72 -16.10
C GLY A 584 39.60 38.64 -14.99
N GLY A 585 39.28 38.34 -13.74
CA GLY A 585 39.83 39.06 -12.56
C GLY A 585 41.35 38.95 -12.45
N VAL A 586 41.90 37.77 -12.68
CA VAL A 586 43.37 37.52 -12.66
C VAL A 586 44.05 38.26 -13.83
N ILE A 587 43.46 38.29 -15.01
CA ILE A 587 44.01 39.00 -16.17
C ILE A 587 44.00 40.53 -15.90
N LEU A 588 42.92 41.07 -15.35
CA LEU A 588 42.80 42.48 -14.99
C LEU A 588 43.79 42.87 -13.86
N ALA A 589 43.99 42.03 -12.86
CA ALA A 589 44.96 42.26 -11.82
C ALA A 589 46.41 42.21 -12.35
N ARG A 590 46.72 41.33 -13.29
CA ARG A 590 48.05 41.31 -13.96
C ARG A 590 48.26 42.55 -14.81
N ARG A 591 47.27 43.01 -15.59
CA ARG A 591 47.33 44.24 -16.40
C ARG A 591 47.49 45.50 -15.55
N ARG A 592 46.96 45.55 -14.34
CA ARG A 592 47.17 46.68 -13.40
C ARG A 592 48.58 46.69 -12.84
N ARG A 593 49.19 45.52 -12.54
CA ARG A 593 50.60 45.44 -12.07
C ARG A 593 51.61 45.83 -13.14
N THR A 594 51.34 45.56 -14.41
CA THR A 594 52.26 45.97 -15.51
C THR A 594 52.10 47.43 -15.96
N ARG A 595 51.10 48.16 -15.43
CA ARG A 595 50.94 49.61 -15.70
C ARG A 595 51.50 50.50 -14.54
N SER A 596 51.89 49.89 -13.45
CA SER A 596 52.48 50.57 -12.27
C SER A 596 53.99 50.27 -12.06
N ALA A 597 54.62 49.58 -13.02
CA ALA A 597 56.06 49.43 -13.19
C ALA A 597 56.49 50.17 -14.49
#